data_864926f2ce82c8b1a1f31c687fda36d7
#
_entry.id   864926f2ce82c8b1a1f31c687fda36d7
#
_cell.length_a   1.000
_cell.length_b   1.000
_cell.length_c   1.000
_cell.angle_alpha   90.00
_cell.angle_beta   90.00
_cell.angle_gamma   90.00
#
_symmetry.space_group_name_H-M   'P 1'
#
loop_
_entity.id
_entity.type
_entity.pdbx_description
1 polymer ?
#
loop_
_entity_poly.entity_id
_entity_poly.type
_entity_poly.pdbx_seq_one_letter_code
_entity_poly.pdbx_strand_id
1 'polypeptide(L)'
;ERFCWAAAGTPTIYEAIYPESVTWLKQLSGFDSMVSSLGMGVDMDALLSELSRLAGILNIDVGTDVQALYEKLVERLSETGIKLSVEELKRVTEPLSSIYAIPDHMHALCNMLGDGLVPSNTKAGYLARMLARRACRMKDEVGASVSLADLGAHHMDTYLDMSSFVQSREGVLNILELEEVRYYQMLRKGEAAVRTALKSLPKDAVKIPDEILFRLAEERGLNPEMTVSIAHGLGWERLTVRVGFAADMAARNAQMTKAAANSRERHSIVDVGSMPATSQDYYDDTRATEFTSEVLHCSPLPKGTTDSMNYSSEVGGEPTHVIVLDRTLFYPEGGGQLGDQGTLSQNGSSANVFDTRVEGEVVIHLVDAPLARGPTKGVVDWSRRKQLMDHHTAVHIVGGTAREVLGPHIWQAGSNKGARYARLDITHHSRLTREQLDSIEDRANEIVESNPGIEKLVLDRAEADARFGFDIYQGGPPKHSQIRIIRIGDYDTQACGGTHHDEAGKVGELRIIRSSQVQDGVERLQIVAGETAREYARR
;
A
#
# COMPACT_ATOMS: atom_id res chain seq x y z
N GLU A 1 20.41 25.89 -5.71
CA GLU A 1 21.02 26.22 -7.03
C GLU A 1 22.29 27.03 -6.90
N ARG A 2 22.34 28.12 -6.10
CA ARG A 2 23.60 28.87 -5.83
C ARG A 2 24.75 27.98 -5.32
N PHE A 3 24.43 26.98 -4.51
CA PHE A 3 25.39 25.98 -4.03
C PHE A 3 25.94 25.11 -5.17
N CYS A 4 25.07 24.70 -6.08
CA CYS A 4 25.47 23.88 -7.23
C CYS A 4 26.37 24.65 -8.17
N TRP A 5 26.06 25.91 -8.43
CA TRP A 5 26.93 26.79 -9.22
C TRP A 5 28.31 26.99 -8.57
N ALA A 6 28.32 27.22 -7.25
CA ALA A 6 29.57 27.43 -6.52
C ALA A 6 30.41 26.16 -6.33
N ALA A 7 29.77 25.01 -6.18
CA ALA A 7 30.43 23.75 -5.86
C ALA A 7 30.72 22.86 -7.09
N ALA A 8 29.84 22.86 -8.09
CA ALA A 8 29.92 21.98 -9.25
C ALA A 8 30.06 22.75 -10.58
N GLY A 9 29.91 24.07 -10.58
CA GLY A 9 29.95 24.89 -11.80
C GLY A 9 28.76 24.67 -12.74
N THR A 10 27.67 24.07 -12.23
CA THR A 10 26.47 23.76 -12.99
C THR A 10 25.34 24.72 -12.68
N PRO A 11 24.47 25.07 -13.66
CA PRO A 11 23.37 26.01 -13.44
C PRO A 11 22.28 25.47 -12.52
N THR A 12 22.12 24.13 -12.43
CA THR A 12 21.09 23.50 -11.62
C THR A 12 21.62 22.32 -10.81
N ILE A 13 20.87 21.96 -9.75
CA ILE A 13 21.17 20.75 -8.97
C ILE A 13 21.02 19.47 -9.81
N TYR A 14 20.13 19.48 -10.78
CA TYR A 14 19.86 18.31 -11.63
C TYR A 14 21.05 18.00 -12.55
N GLU A 15 21.74 19.02 -13.07
CA GLU A 15 22.97 18.84 -13.85
C GLU A 15 24.16 18.45 -12.97
N ALA A 16 24.12 18.80 -11.68
CA ALA A 16 25.16 18.38 -10.72
C ALA A 16 24.97 16.91 -10.28
N ILE A 17 23.72 16.45 -10.10
CA ILE A 17 23.42 15.12 -9.57
C ILE A 17 23.23 14.09 -10.69
N TYR A 18 22.61 14.49 -11.81
CA TYR A 18 22.24 13.60 -12.94
C TYR A 18 22.81 14.06 -14.27
N PRO A 19 24.12 14.38 -14.39
CA PRO A 19 24.71 14.98 -15.60
C PRO A 19 24.53 14.11 -16.85
N GLU A 20 24.72 12.79 -16.74
CA GLU A 20 24.58 11.86 -17.85
C GLU A 20 23.14 11.77 -18.32
N SER A 21 22.17 11.65 -17.40
CA SER A 21 20.75 11.58 -17.76
C SER A 21 20.25 12.88 -18.38
N VAL A 22 20.65 14.03 -17.87
CA VAL A 22 20.26 15.33 -18.42
C VAL A 22 20.82 15.50 -19.84
N THR A 23 22.10 15.17 -20.05
CA THR A 23 22.75 15.22 -21.37
C THR A 23 22.05 14.28 -22.36
N TRP A 24 21.81 13.05 -21.95
CA TRP A 24 21.12 12.05 -22.77
C TRP A 24 19.70 12.49 -23.15
N LEU A 25 18.93 13.03 -22.21
CA LEU A 25 17.56 13.51 -22.47
C LEU A 25 17.55 14.75 -23.39
N LYS A 26 18.49 15.68 -23.25
CA LYS A 26 18.65 16.81 -24.18
C LYS A 26 18.91 16.32 -25.63
N GLN A 27 19.74 15.29 -25.79
CA GLN A 27 20.00 14.66 -27.09
C GLN A 27 18.75 13.95 -27.64
N LEU A 28 18.07 13.11 -26.84
CA LEU A 28 16.89 12.36 -27.25
C LEU A 28 15.71 13.26 -27.66
N SER A 29 15.54 14.37 -26.96
CA SER A 29 14.48 15.35 -27.22
C SER A 29 14.81 16.31 -28.34
N GLY A 30 16.06 16.34 -28.82
CA GLY A 30 16.52 17.33 -29.77
C GLY A 30 16.49 18.76 -29.21
N PHE A 31 16.58 18.92 -27.90
CA PHE A 31 16.42 20.19 -27.19
C PHE A 31 17.33 21.28 -27.75
N ASP A 32 18.62 20.98 -27.91
CA ASP A 32 19.60 21.97 -28.39
C ASP A 32 19.31 22.43 -29.84
N SER A 33 18.82 21.52 -30.70
CA SER A 33 18.39 21.84 -32.04
C SER A 33 17.12 22.69 -32.06
N MET A 34 16.19 22.39 -31.19
CA MET A 34 14.95 23.16 -30.98
C MET A 34 15.28 24.59 -30.55
N VAL A 35 16.09 24.76 -29.51
CA VAL A 35 16.52 26.06 -29.01
C VAL A 35 17.25 26.87 -30.09
N SER A 36 18.16 26.22 -30.83
CA SER A 36 18.89 26.88 -31.95
C SER A 36 17.92 27.37 -33.05
N SER A 37 16.85 26.62 -33.33
CA SER A 37 15.84 26.98 -34.33
C SER A 37 14.97 28.18 -33.94
N LEU A 38 14.89 28.51 -32.64
CA LEU A 38 14.13 29.67 -32.17
C LEU A 38 14.76 31.00 -32.54
N GLY A 39 16.05 31.03 -32.94
CA GLY A 39 16.73 32.21 -33.40
C GLY A 39 16.77 33.37 -32.41
N MET A 40 16.66 33.07 -31.11
CA MET A 40 16.53 34.08 -30.05
C MET A 40 17.78 34.95 -29.86
N GLY A 41 18.93 34.55 -30.44
CA GLY A 41 20.21 35.27 -30.31
C GLY A 41 20.75 35.36 -28.87
N VAL A 42 20.26 34.48 -27.98
CA VAL A 42 20.62 34.43 -26.55
C VAL A 42 21.54 33.23 -26.31
N ASP A 43 22.62 33.45 -25.59
CA ASP A 43 23.46 32.38 -25.09
C ASP A 43 22.71 31.60 -24.01
N MET A 44 22.54 30.28 -24.21
CA MET A 44 21.81 29.41 -23.32
C MET A 44 22.47 29.28 -21.95
N ASP A 45 23.80 29.21 -21.92
CA ASP A 45 24.53 29.11 -20.63
C ASP A 45 24.37 30.39 -19.81
N ALA A 46 24.39 31.55 -20.48
CA ALA A 46 24.12 32.84 -19.87
C ALA A 46 22.67 32.92 -19.36
N LEU A 47 21.69 32.44 -20.14
CA LEU A 47 20.28 32.42 -19.74
C LEU A 47 20.05 31.50 -18.53
N LEU A 48 20.57 30.29 -18.55
CA LEU A 48 20.42 29.33 -17.46
C LEU A 48 21.11 29.81 -16.17
N SER A 49 22.31 30.42 -16.31
CA SER A 49 23.03 31.05 -15.20
C SER A 49 22.21 32.17 -14.55
N GLU A 50 21.60 33.04 -15.33
CA GLU A 50 20.76 34.12 -14.81
C GLU A 50 19.46 33.59 -14.21
N LEU A 51 18.80 32.61 -14.80
CA LEU A 51 17.62 31.96 -14.24
C LEU A 51 17.94 31.31 -12.88
N SER A 52 19.07 30.62 -12.76
CA SER A 52 19.52 30.04 -11.50
C SER A 52 19.79 31.10 -10.43
N ARG A 53 20.35 32.23 -10.80
CA ARG A 53 20.57 33.35 -9.90
C ARG A 53 19.25 33.96 -9.44
N LEU A 54 18.28 34.09 -10.33
CA LEU A 54 16.96 34.65 -10.05
C LEU A 54 16.08 33.72 -9.20
N ALA A 55 16.17 32.41 -9.40
CA ALA A 55 15.41 31.41 -8.65
C ALA A 55 15.59 31.53 -7.12
N GLY A 56 16.79 31.93 -6.66
CA GLY A 56 17.07 32.18 -5.25
C GLY A 56 16.54 33.51 -4.71
N ILE A 57 16.01 34.38 -5.55
CA ILE A 57 15.53 35.72 -5.17
C ILE A 57 14.00 35.80 -5.27
N LEU A 58 13.41 35.02 -6.16
CA LEU A 58 11.97 34.97 -6.36
C LEU A 58 11.32 34.10 -5.28
N ASN A 59 10.42 34.72 -4.52
CA ASN A 59 9.58 33.98 -3.57
C ASN A 59 8.46 33.31 -4.36
N ILE A 60 8.60 32.01 -4.63
CA ILE A 60 7.60 31.21 -5.33
C ILE A 60 6.76 30.50 -4.27
N ASP A 61 5.69 31.15 -3.81
CA ASP A 61 4.73 30.56 -2.90
C ASP A 61 3.78 29.61 -3.63
N VAL A 62 3.30 28.59 -2.91
CA VAL A 62 2.24 27.69 -3.37
C VAL A 62 0.99 28.53 -3.66
N GLY A 63 0.66 28.70 -4.94
CA GLY A 63 -0.47 29.53 -5.40
C GLY A 63 -0.05 30.76 -6.22
N THR A 64 1.25 30.98 -6.46
CA THR A 64 1.72 32.02 -7.38
C THR A 64 1.15 31.77 -8.79
N ASP A 65 0.58 32.79 -9.39
CA ASP A 65 0.18 32.76 -10.81
C ASP A 65 1.41 32.55 -11.68
N VAL A 66 1.45 31.42 -12.39
CA VAL A 66 2.58 31.03 -13.25
C VAL A 66 2.84 32.10 -14.32
N GLN A 67 1.79 32.70 -14.88
CA GLN A 67 1.93 33.76 -15.88
C GLN A 67 2.62 34.99 -15.29
N ALA A 68 2.17 35.45 -14.10
CA ALA A 68 2.80 36.56 -13.39
C ALA A 68 4.26 36.26 -13.00
N LEU A 69 4.59 35.00 -12.72
CA LEU A 69 5.97 34.58 -12.47
C LEU A 69 6.84 34.76 -13.72
N TYR A 70 6.36 34.28 -14.88
CA TYR A 70 7.08 34.44 -16.15
C TYR A 70 7.27 35.91 -16.54
N GLU A 71 6.26 36.75 -16.33
CA GLU A 71 6.37 38.21 -16.59
C GLU A 71 7.46 38.84 -15.72
N LYS A 72 7.52 38.51 -14.42
CA LYS A 72 8.60 38.98 -13.52
C LYS A 72 9.98 38.46 -13.93
N LEU A 73 10.08 37.20 -14.38
CA LEU A 73 11.34 36.62 -14.88
C LEU A 73 11.84 37.38 -16.11
N VAL A 74 10.96 37.64 -17.06
CA VAL A 74 11.31 38.39 -18.28
C VAL A 74 11.76 39.82 -17.94
N GLU A 75 11.07 40.52 -17.02
CA GLU A 75 11.46 41.83 -16.53
C GLU A 75 12.89 41.80 -15.95
N ARG A 76 13.17 40.86 -15.07
CA ARG A 76 14.49 40.73 -14.42
C ARG A 76 15.59 40.32 -15.38
N LEU A 77 15.31 39.42 -16.32
CA LEU A 77 16.26 39.05 -17.38
C LEU A 77 16.61 40.26 -18.27
N SER A 78 15.64 41.12 -18.55
CA SER A 78 15.88 42.34 -19.36
C SER A 78 16.85 43.31 -18.68
N GLU A 79 16.85 43.39 -17.33
CA GLU A 79 17.80 44.19 -16.53
C GLU A 79 19.25 43.71 -16.71
N THR A 80 19.44 42.39 -16.99
CA THR A 80 20.78 41.79 -17.23
C THR A 80 21.18 41.78 -18.72
N GLY A 81 20.36 42.36 -19.57
CA GLY A 81 20.61 42.44 -21.01
C GLY A 81 20.02 41.30 -21.83
N ILE A 82 19.41 40.31 -21.22
CA ILE A 82 18.74 39.19 -21.88
C ILE A 82 17.29 39.60 -22.20
N LYS A 83 16.98 39.80 -23.46
CA LYS A 83 15.64 40.25 -23.92
C LYS A 83 14.90 39.07 -24.53
N LEU A 84 13.87 38.58 -23.84
CA LEU A 84 12.97 37.52 -24.29
C LEU A 84 11.53 37.93 -24.04
N SER A 85 10.61 37.43 -24.85
CA SER A 85 9.19 37.44 -24.55
C SER A 85 8.85 36.29 -23.56
N VAL A 86 7.68 36.34 -22.94
CA VAL A 86 7.20 35.28 -22.07
C VAL A 86 7.07 33.95 -22.81
N GLU A 87 6.59 34.00 -24.06
CA GLU A 87 6.44 32.84 -24.94
C GLU A 87 7.78 32.20 -25.30
N GLU A 88 8.80 33.00 -25.61
CA GLU A 88 10.14 32.49 -25.87
C GLU A 88 10.76 31.86 -24.63
N LEU A 89 10.62 32.49 -23.48
CA LEU A 89 11.11 31.93 -22.20
C LEU A 89 10.42 30.60 -21.89
N LYS A 90 9.09 30.50 -22.04
CA LYS A 90 8.33 29.27 -21.85
C LYS A 90 8.80 28.15 -22.78
N ARG A 91 9.00 28.43 -24.06
CA ARG A 91 9.47 27.44 -25.04
C ARG A 91 10.81 26.80 -24.68
N VAL A 92 11.64 27.49 -23.90
CA VAL A 92 12.92 26.96 -23.40
C VAL A 92 12.72 26.25 -22.03
N THR A 93 12.04 26.93 -21.10
CA THR A 93 12.02 26.47 -19.70
C THR A 93 11.05 25.32 -19.44
N GLU A 94 9.93 25.22 -20.19
CA GLU A 94 8.96 24.13 -20.00
C GLU A 94 9.56 22.76 -20.41
N PRO A 95 10.15 22.57 -21.62
CA PRO A 95 10.81 21.32 -21.94
C PRO A 95 12.00 21.01 -21.02
N LEU A 96 12.79 22.03 -20.67
CA LEU A 96 13.93 21.87 -19.78
C LEU A 96 13.50 21.42 -18.37
N SER A 97 12.40 21.96 -17.87
CA SER A 97 11.81 21.51 -16.60
C SER A 97 11.45 20.02 -16.63
N SER A 98 10.89 19.53 -17.73
CA SER A 98 10.59 18.11 -17.92
C SER A 98 11.86 17.26 -18.01
N ILE A 99 12.88 17.75 -18.75
CA ILE A 99 14.20 17.08 -18.86
C ILE A 99 14.87 16.95 -17.49
N TYR A 100 14.78 17.94 -16.61
CA TYR A 100 15.34 17.89 -15.26
C TYR A 100 14.50 17.02 -14.31
N ALA A 101 13.18 17.05 -14.44
CA ALA A 101 12.30 16.30 -13.54
C ALA A 101 12.29 14.79 -13.82
N ILE A 102 12.53 14.34 -15.06
CA ILE A 102 12.55 12.92 -15.40
C ILE A 102 13.59 12.14 -14.57
N PRO A 103 14.89 12.52 -14.52
CA PRO A 103 15.89 11.79 -13.72
C PRO A 103 15.57 11.76 -12.25
N ASP A 104 15.07 12.84 -11.68
CA ASP A 104 14.66 12.93 -10.28
C ASP A 104 13.49 11.99 -9.97
N HIS A 105 12.48 11.96 -10.84
CA HIS A 105 11.36 11.03 -10.71
C HIS A 105 11.81 9.57 -10.90
N MET A 106 12.71 9.30 -11.83
CA MET A 106 13.27 7.97 -12.04
C MET A 106 14.11 7.52 -10.86
N HIS A 107 14.88 8.42 -10.22
CA HIS A 107 15.64 8.10 -9.01
C HIS A 107 14.71 7.64 -7.89
N ALA A 108 13.70 8.42 -7.56
CA ALA A 108 12.72 8.05 -6.54
C ALA A 108 11.98 6.75 -6.91
N LEU A 109 11.54 6.63 -8.16
CA LEU A 109 10.76 5.47 -8.63
C LEU A 109 11.60 4.18 -8.61
N CYS A 110 12.82 4.19 -9.14
CA CYS A 110 13.69 3.01 -9.16
C CYS A 110 14.09 2.56 -7.74
N ASN A 111 14.33 3.50 -6.81
CA ASN A 111 14.56 3.16 -5.40
C ASN A 111 13.33 2.50 -4.78
N MET A 112 12.13 3.08 -4.96
CA MET A 112 10.89 2.51 -4.42
C MET A 112 10.60 1.11 -4.97
N LEU A 113 10.80 0.90 -6.27
CA LEU A 113 10.59 -0.41 -6.91
C LEU A 113 11.69 -1.41 -6.51
N GLY A 114 12.93 -0.95 -6.39
CA GLY A 114 14.06 -1.74 -5.91
C GLY A 114 13.85 -2.27 -4.49
N ASP A 115 13.26 -1.46 -3.61
CA ASP A 115 12.85 -1.87 -2.26
C ASP A 115 11.60 -2.78 -2.25
N GLY A 116 11.12 -3.21 -3.43
CA GLY A 116 9.99 -4.15 -3.56
C GLY A 116 8.61 -3.51 -3.51
N LEU A 117 8.50 -2.18 -3.58
CA LEU A 117 7.19 -1.52 -3.63
C LEU A 117 6.49 -1.79 -4.97
N VAL A 118 5.23 -2.21 -4.92
CA VAL A 118 4.39 -2.42 -6.11
C VAL A 118 3.50 -1.20 -6.36
N PRO A 119 3.51 -0.61 -7.59
CA PRO A 119 2.61 0.47 -7.94
C PRO A 119 1.14 0.05 -7.81
N SER A 120 0.34 0.88 -7.12
CA SER A 120 -1.07 0.59 -6.84
C SER A 120 -1.90 1.89 -6.78
N ASN A 121 -3.20 1.78 -6.53
CA ASN A 121 -4.07 2.94 -6.39
C ASN A 121 -4.15 3.49 -4.95
N THR A 122 -3.41 2.91 -4.01
CA THR A 122 -3.50 3.30 -2.59
C THR A 122 -2.12 3.36 -1.93
N LYS A 123 -2.03 4.11 -0.81
CA LYS A 123 -0.85 4.20 0.06
C LYS A 123 0.44 4.56 -0.72
N ALA A 124 1.56 3.94 -0.35
CA ALA A 124 2.87 4.18 -0.98
C ALA A 124 2.90 3.77 -2.46
N GLY A 125 2.19 2.70 -2.86
CA GLY A 125 2.08 2.28 -4.25
C GLY A 125 1.43 3.31 -5.17
N TYR A 126 0.54 4.17 -4.63
CA TYR A 126 -0.01 5.30 -5.38
C TYR A 126 1.06 6.34 -5.76
N LEU A 127 2.01 6.59 -4.85
CA LEU A 127 3.11 7.51 -5.12
C LEU A 127 4.01 6.99 -6.26
N ALA A 128 4.40 5.71 -6.20
CA ALA A 128 5.18 5.09 -7.27
C ALA A 128 4.46 5.16 -8.62
N ARG A 129 3.16 4.84 -8.65
CA ARG A 129 2.34 4.96 -9.86
C ARG A 129 2.25 6.40 -10.38
N MET A 130 2.11 7.37 -9.48
CA MET A 130 2.07 8.79 -9.85
C MET A 130 3.39 9.23 -10.48
N LEU A 131 4.53 8.82 -9.92
CA LEU A 131 5.86 9.12 -10.49
C LEU A 131 6.04 8.48 -11.87
N ALA A 132 5.66 7.20 -12.04
CA ALA A 132 5.71 6.52 -13.34
C ALA A 132 4.89 7.27 -14.41
N ARG A 133 3.65 7.65 -14.08
CA ARG A 133 2.76 8.40 -14.98
C ARG A 133 3.29 9.79 -15.31
N ARG A 134 3.90 10.48 -14.34
CA ARG A 134 4.55 11.78 -14.58
C ARG A 134 5.76 11.64 -15.51
N ALA A 135 6.61 10.64 -15.26
CA ALA A 135 7.75 10.37 -16.14
C ALA A 135 7.31 10.04 -17.58
N CYS A 136 6.26 9.21 -17.76
CA CYS A 136 5.67 8.94 -19.07
C CYS A 136 5.17 10.22 -19.77
N ARG A 137 4.42 11.07 -19.06
CA ARG A 137 3.91 12.34 -19.60
C ARG A 137 5.05 13.26 -20.00
N MET A 138 6.03 13.45 -19.13
CA MET A 138 7.16 14.36 -19.39
C MET A 138 8.02 13.90 -20.56
N LYS A 139 8.28 12.58 -20.69
CA LYS A 139 9.01 12.05 -21.85
C LYS A 139 8.25 12.28 -23.16
N ASP A 140 6.91 12.13 -23.14
CA ASP A 140 6.07 12.40 -24.32
C ASP A 140 6.07 13.91 -24.67
N GLU A 141 5.99 14.79 -23.68
CA GLU A 141 6.03 16.26 -23.85
C GLU A 141 7.34 16.75 -24.48
N VAL A 142 8.47 16.14 -24.10
CA VAL A 142 9.77 16.50 -24.68
C VAL A 142 10.09 15.72 -25.98
N GLY A 143 9.22 14.80 -26.41
CA GLY A 143 9.42 14.01 -27.63
C GLY A 143 10.51 12.95 -27.51
N ALA A 144 10.88 12.52 -26.31
CA ALA A 144 11.90 11.49 -26.11
C ALA A 144 11.35 10.10 -26.49
N SER A 145 11.82 9.55 -27.61
CA SER A 145 11.37 8.26 -28.16
C SER A 145 12.07 7.08 -27.49
N VAL A 146 11.88 6.94 -26.16
CA VAL A 146 12.39 5.84 -25.34
C VAL A 146 11.25 5.32 -24.46
N SER A 147 11.34 4.07 -23.99
CA SER A 147 10.38 3.52 -23.04
C SER A 147 10.67 4.00 -21.60
N LEU A 148 9.67 3.84 -20.70
CA LEU A 148 9.88 4.08 -19.28
C LEU A 148 10.91 3.09 -18.71
N ALA A 149 10.96 1.87 -19.24
CA ALA A 149 11.97 0.88 -18.88
C ALA A 149 13.37 1.27 -19.34
N ASP A 150 13.54 1.89 -20.53
CA ASP A 150 14.84 2.41 -20.97
C ASP A 150 15.33 3.54 -20.06
N LEU A 151 14.42 4.45 -19.64
CA LEU A 151 14.74 5.48 -18.64
C LEU A 151 15.18 4.87 -17.32
N GLY A 152 14.47 3.82 -16.86
CA GLY A 152 14.81 3.07 -15.66
C GLY A 152 16.16 2.35 -15.77
N ALA A 153 16.41 1.68 -16.89
CA ALA A 153 17.66 0.98 -17.16
C ALA A 153 18.85 1.95 -17.12
N HIS A 154 18.75 3.05 -17.87
CA HIS A 154 19.80 4.08 -17.89
C HIS A 154 20.06 4.63 -16.48
N HIS A 155 19.00 4.93 -15.72
CA HIS A 155 19.12 5.48 -14.38
C HIS A 155 19.75 4.50 -13.40
N MET A 156 19.29 3.22 -13.38
CA MET A 156 19.84 2.18 -12.52
C MET A 156 21.32 1.91 -12.83
N ASP A 157 21.65 1.76 -14.10
CA ASP A 157 23.01 1.43 -14.53
C ASP A 157 24.00 2.58 -14.27
N THR A 158 23.52 3.82 -14.21
CA THR A 158 24.38 5.00 -14.03
C THR A 158 24.50 5.43 -12.56
N TYR A 159 23.42 5.35 -11.78
CA TYR A 159 23.35 6.02 -10.47
C TYR A 159 23.03 5.10 -9.29
N LEU A 160 22.65 3.84 -9.50
CA LEU A 160 22.23 2.96 -8.41
C LEU A 160 23.09 1.70 -8.32
N ASP A 161 23.39 1.29 -7.11
CA ASP A 161 23.92 -0.04 -6.84
C ASP A 161 22.77 -1.02 -6.60
N MET A 162 22.36 -1.71 -7.65
CA MET A 162 21.23 -2.64 -7.59
C MET A 162 21.47 -3.84 -6.68
N SER A 163 22.71 -4.13 -6.26
CA SER A 163 23.01 -5.21 -5.31
C SER A 163 22.53 -4.93 -3.90
N SER A 164 22.26 -3.66 -3.58
CA SER A 164 21.73 -3.22 -2.28
C SER A 164 20.22 -3.33 -2.16
N PHE A 165 19.50 -3.60 -3.27
CA PHE A 165 18.04 -3.66 -3.31
C PHE A 165 17.50 -5.08 -3.17
N VAL A 166 16.28 -5.18 -2.67
CA VAL A 166 15.55 -6.43 -2.52
C VAL A 166 15.14 -6.98 -3.90
N GLN A 167 14.66 -6.10 -4.79
CA GLN A 167 14.19 -6.48 -6.13
C GLN A 167 15.35 -6.44 -7.14
N SER A 168 15.35 -7.40 -8.07
CA SER A 168 16.32 -7.43 -9.17
C SER A 168 16.09 -6.30 -10.17
N ARG A 169 17.15 -5.89 -10.88
CA ARG A 169 17.06 -4.94 -11.99
C ARG A 169 15.99 -5.33 -13.00
N GLU A 170 15.95 -6.60 -13.40
CA GLU A 170 14.95 -7.12 -14.34
C GLU A 170 13.53 -7.00 -13.80
N GLY A 171 13.31 -7.30 -12.52
CA GLY A 171 12.01 -7.14 -11.87
C GLY A 171 11.54 -5.69 -11.86
N VAL A 172 12.44 -4.73 -11.64
CA VAL A 172 12.11 -3.30 -11.73
C VAL A 172 11.72 -2.92 -13.17
N LEU A 173 12.48 -3.37 -14.18
CA LEU A 173 12.16 -3.08 -15.58
C LEU A 173 10.80 -3.63 -16.00
N ASN A 174 10.47 -4.86 -15.64
CA ASN A 174 9.17 -5.47 -15.92
C ASN A 174 8.01 -4.65 -15.32
N ILE A 175 8.19 -4.12 -14.12
CA ILE A 175 7.17 -3.25 -13.49
C ILE A 175 7.03 -1.92 -14.26
N LEU A 176 8.14 -1.32 -14.69
CA LEU A 176 8.12 -0.07 -15.46
C LEU A 176 7.43 -0.25 -16.82
N GLU A 177 7.73 -1.31 -17.56
CA GLU A 177 7.05 -1.65 -18.82
C GLU A 177 5.53 -1.80 -18.62
N LEU A 178 5.13 -2.52 -17.57
CA LEU A 178 3.73 -2.73 -17.25
C LEU A 178 3.00 -1.42 -16.91
N GLU A 179 3.63 -0.53 -16.12
CA GLU A 179 3.05 0.77 -15.77
C GLU A 179 2.96 1.71 -16.99
N GLU A 180 3.92 1.67 -17.92
CA GLU A 180 3.85 2.41 -19.18
C GLU A 180 2.68 1.93 -20.06
N VAL A 181 2.51 0.61 -20.21
CA VAL A 181 1.37 0.02 -20.94
C VAL A 181 0.04 0.46 -20.30
N ARG A 182 -0.05 0.42 -18.99
CA ARG A 182 -1.24 0.87 -18.23
C ARG A 182 -1.51 2.36 -18.42
N TYR A 183 -0.47 3.17 -18.44
CA TYR A 183 -0.57 4.61 -18.68
C TYR A 183 -1.23 4.89 -20.04
N TYR A 184 -0.74 4.30 -21.12
CA TYR A 184 -1.31 4.52 -22.45
C TYR A 184 -2.71 3.89 -22.60
N GLN A 185 -2.98 2.75 -21.95
CA GLN A 185 -4.33 2.19 -21.94
C GLN A 185 -5.33 3.11 -21.22
N MET A 186 -4.90 3.72 -20.13
CA MET A 186 -5.71 4.67 -19.37
C MET A 186 -5.97 5.93 -20.19
N LEU A 187 -4.97 6.50 -20.88
CA LEU A 187 -5.16 7.65 -21.78
C LEU A 187 -6.19 7.36 -22.88
N ARG A 188 -6.08 6.19 -23.54
CA ARG A 188 -7.02 5.77 -24.58
C ARG A 188 -8.46 5.63 -24.07
N LYS A 189 -8.64 5.01 -22.89
CA LYS A 189 -9.96 4.88 -22.26
C LYS A 189 -10.47 6.23 -21.72
N GLY A 190 -9.56 7.05 -21.22
CA GLY A 190 -9.84 8.38 -20.67
C GLY A 190 -10.32 9.37 -21.72
N GLU A 191 -9.79 9.29 -22.94
CA GLU A 191 -10.16 10.19 -24.03
C GLU A 191 -11.68 10.25 -24.27
N ALA A 192 -12.34 9.09 -24.31
CA ALA A 192 -13.78 9.03 -24.48
C ALA A 192 -14.56 9.70 -23.34
N ALA A 193 -14.08 9.54 -22.10
CA ALA A 193 -14.69 10.15 -20.92
C ALA A 193 -14.49 11.67 -20.91
N VAL A 194 -13.27 12.15 -21.20
CA VAL A 194 -12.96 13.57 -21.33
C VAL A 194 -13.77 14.18 -22.48
N ARG A 195 -13.78 13.57 -23.66
CA ARG A 195 -14.57 14.01 -24.82
C ARG A 195 -16.05 14.17 -24.45
N THR A 196 -16.60 13.25 -23.65
CA THR A 196 -17.99 13.32 -23.20
C THR A 196 -18.20 14.46 -22.19
N ALA A 197 -17.26 14.64 -21.25
CA ALA A 197 -17.33 15.71 -20.27
C ALA A 197 -17.21 17.11 -20.91
N LEU A 198 -16.33 17.26 -21.92
CA LEU A 198 -16.14 18.51 -22.64
C LEU A 198 -17.35 18.94 -23.48
N LYS A 199 -18.24 18.01 -23.88
CA LYS A 199 -19.49 18.36 -24.60
C LYS A 199 -20.41 19.30 -23.82
N SER A 200 -20.33 19.28 -22.49
CA SER A 200 -21.11 20.16 -21.62
C SER A 200 -20.52 21.56 -21.45
N LEU A 201 -19.29 21.81 -21.96
CA LEU A 201 -18.62 23.09 -21.82
C LEU A 201 -18.91 24.02 -22.98
N PRO A 202 -18.97 25.35 -22.74
CA PRO A 202 -18.97 26.36 -23.81
C PRO A 202 -17.67 26.23 -24.65
N LYS A 203 -17.76 26.50 -25.96
CA LYS A 203 -16.59 26.38 -26.86
C LYS A 203 -15.43 27.36 -26.56
N ASP A 204 -15.71 28.42 -25.84
CA ASP A 204 -14.79 29.46 -25.38
C ASP A 204 -14.31 29.25 -23.94
N ALA A 205 -14.64 28.10 -23.33
CA ALA A 205 -14.22 27.79 -21.96
C ALA A 205 -12.68 27.80 -21.87
N VAL A 206 -12.17 28.40 -20.79
CA VAL A 206 -10.72 28.49 -20.48
C VAL A 206 -10.37 27.60 -19.29
N LYS A 207 -11.33 27.26 -18.44
CA LYS A 207 -11.12 26.43 -17.26
C LYS A 207 -12.07 25.23 -17.26
N ILE A 208 -11.54 24.09 -16.85
CA ILE A 208 -12.36 22.89 -16.61
C ILE A 208 -13.00 23.03 -15.22
N PRO A 209 -14.33 22.88 -15.08
CA PRO A 209 -15.00 22.89 -13.79
C PRO A 209 -14.47 21.81 -12.84
N ASP A 210 -14.35 22.17 -11.57
CA ASP A 210 -13.81 21.29 -10.52
C ASP A 210 -14.56 19.97 -10.42
N GLU A 211 -15.91 19.99 -10.55
CA GLU A 211 -16.75 18.79 -10.48
C GLU A 211 -16.41 17.79 -11.59
N ILE A 212 -16.05 18.27 -12.77
CA ILE A 212 -15.61 17.42 -13.88
C ILE A 212 -14.25 16.80 -13.55
N LEU A 213 -13.32 17.60 -13.04
CA LEU A 213 -11.98 17.13 -12.66
C LEU A 213 -12.05 16.10 -11.52
N PHE A 214 -12.83 16.36 -10.47
CA PHE A 214 -13.05 15.41 -9.37
C PHE A 214 -13.65 14.12 -9.87
N ARG A 215 -14.73 14.18 -10.66
CA ARG A 215 -15.40 13.00 -11.21
C ARG A 215 -14.46 12.16 -12.08
N LEU A 216 -13.71 12.77 -12.99
CA LEU A 216 -12.75 12.06 -13.85
C LEU A 216 -11.62 11.43 -13.04
N ALA A 217 -11.15 12.10 -11.98
CA ALA A 217 -10.15 11.55 -11.08
C ALA A 217 -10.67 10.36 -10.28
N GLU A 218 -11.87 10.47 -9.69
CA GLU A 218 -12.48 9.42 -8.85
C GLU A 218 -12.93 8.20 -9.67
N GLU A 219 -13.64 8.41 -10.79
CA GLU A 219 -14.23 7.32 -11.57
C GLU A 219 -13.27 6.69 -12.57
N ARG A 220 -12.29 7.45 -13.09
CA ARG A 220 -11.42 7.02 -14.18
C ARG A 220 -9.93 7.05 -13.85
N GLY A 221 -9.55 7.59 -12.70
CA GLY A 221 -8.15 7.74 -12.30
C GLY A 221 -7.39 8.78 -13.15
N LEU A 222 -8.11 9.66 -13.84
CA LEU A 222 -7.52 10.74 -14.64
C LEU A 222 -7.24 11.94 -13.74
N ASN A 223 -5.98 12.19 -13.46
CA ASN A 223 -5.63 13.40 -12.73
C ASN A 223 -5.89 14.67 -13.58
N PRO A 224 -5.91 15.86 -12.97
CA PRO A 224 -6.20 17.10 -13.68
C PRO A 224 -5.27 17.39 -14.85
N GLU A 225 -3.97 17.13 -14.69
CA GLU A 225 -2.95 17.36 -15.71
C GLU A 225 -3.19 16.49 -16.94
N MET A 226 -3.54 15.20 -16.73
CA MET A 226 -3.88 14.27 -17.79
C MET A 226 -5.19 14.66 -18.49
N THR A 227 -6.17 15.14 -17.73
CA THR A 227 -7.44 15.63 -18.29
C THR A 227 -7.19 16.82 -19.22
N VAL A 228 -6.31 17.76 -18.83
CA VAL A 228 -5.89 18.89 -19.68
C VAL A 228 -5.13 18.41 -20.91
N SER A 229 -4.17 17.51 -20.75
CA SER A 229 -3.39 16.96 -21.88
C SER A 229 -4.30 16.30 -22.93
N ILE A 230 -5.26 15.48 -22.47
CA ILE A 230 -6.26 14.87 -23.37
C ILE A 230 -7.14 15.94 -24.00
N ALA A 231 -7.58 16.95 -23.26
CA ALA A 231 -8.42 18.03 -23.80
C ALA A 231 -7.68 18.83 -24.88
N HIS A 232 -6.40 19.12 -24.69
CA HIS A 232 -5.55 19.76 -25.71
C HIS A 232 -5.45 18.91 -26.98
N GLY A 233 -5.21 17.60 -26.83
CA GLY A 233 -5.22 16.66 -27.96
C GLY A 233 -6.57 16.57 -28.70
N LEU A 234 -7.67 16.96 -28.03
CA LEU A 234 -9.02 17.06 -28.62
C LEU A 234 -9.34 18.42 -29.23
N GLY A 235 -8.35 19.34 -29.31
CA GLY A 235 -8.50 20.67 -29.89
C GLY A 235 -8.99 21.76 -28.91
N TRP A 236 -8.96 21.49 -27.61
CA TRP A 236 -9.31 22.45 -26.56
C TRP A 236 -8.04 23.08 -25.95
N GLU A 237 -7.19 23.66 -26.76
CA GLU A 237 -5.84 24.15 -26.38
C GLU A 237 -5.82 25.20 -25.26
N ARG A 238 -6.93 25.91 -25.01
CA ARG A 238 -7.02 26.96 -23.98
C ARG A 238 -7.49 26.47 -22.63
N LEU A 239 -7.93 25.22 -22.52
CA LEU A 239 -8.43 24.69 -21.26
C LEU A 239 -7.29 24.48 -20.26
N THR A 240 -7.50 24.97 -19.06
CA THR A 240 -6.58 24.85 -17.93
C THR A 240 -7.31 24.42 -16.65
N VAL A 241 -6.54 24.04 -15.65
CA VAL A 241 -7.03 23.83 -14.28
C VAL A 241 -6.92 25.16 -13.54
N ARG A 242 -7.87 25.44 -12.64
CA ARG A 242 -7.76 26.65 -11.80
C ARG A 242 -6.57 26.55 -10.83
N VAL A 243 -5.98 27.69 -10.49
CA VAL A 243 -4.98 27.79 -9.43
C VAL A 243 -5.57 27.30 -8.10
N GLY A 244 -4.80 26.50 -7.35
CA GLY A 244 -5.23 25.96 -6.05
C GLY A 244 -5.99 24.61 -6.10
N PHE A 245 -6.42 24.11 -7.27
CA PHE A 245 -7.16 22.85 -7.36
C PHE A 245 -6.38 21.65 -6.78
N ALA A 246 -5.07 21.61 -6.97
CA ALA A 246 -4.23 20.54 -6.42
C ALA A 246 -4.26 20.51 -4.87
N ALA A 247 -4.30 21.67 -4.22
CA ALA A 247 -4.42 21.77 -2.78
C ALA A 247 -5.79 21.28 -2.29
N ASP A 248 -6.86 21.63 -3.00
CA ASP A 248 -8.22 21.16 -2.65
C ASP A 248 -8.37 19.66 -2.84
N MET A 249 -7.76 19.11 -3.89
CA MET A 249 -7.71 17.66 -4.13
C MET A 249 -6.97 16.94 -3.00
N ALA A 250 -5.82 17.46 -2.58
CA ALA A 250 -5.05 16.92 -1.46
C ALA A 250 -5.85 16.97 -0.14
N ALA A 251 -6.51 18.10 0.14
CA ALA A 251 -7.37 18.26 1.31
C ALA A 251 -8.55 17.27 1.31
N ARG A 252 -9.22 17.09 0.16
CA ARG A 252 -10.32 16.14 0.00
C ARG A 252 -9.84 14.70 0.22
N ASN A 253 -8.71 14.31 -0.35
CA ASN A 253 -8.12 12.98 -0.15
C ASN A 253 -7.75 12.74 1.32
N ALA A 254 -7.20 13.75 2.01
CA ALA A 254 -6.89 13.68 3.45
C ALA A 254 -8.16 13.52 4.30
N GLN A 255 -9.25 14.21 3.96
CA GLN A 255 -10.54 14.06 4.62
C GLN A 255 -11.15 12.66 4.40
N MET A 256 -11.10 12.13 3.19
CA MET A 256 -11.56 10.77 2.89
C MET A 256 -10.76 9.72 3.66
N THR A 257 -9.44 9.90 3.75
CA THR A 257 -8.55 9.02 4.53
C THR A 257 -8.88 9.09 6.04
N LYS A 258 -9.11 10.29 6.58
CA LYS A 258 -9.55 10.47 7.98
C LYS A 258 -10.92 9.87 8.23
N ALA A 259 -11.88 10.07 7.34
CA ALA A 259 -13.21 9.49 7.45
C ALA A 259 -13.16 7.95 7.43
N ALA A 260 -12.33 7.37 6.54
CA ALA A 260 -12.08 5.94 6.49
C ALA A 260 -11.35 5.40 7.74
N ALA A 261 -10.47 6.20 8.35
CA ALA A 261 -9.82 5.86 9.62
C ALA A 261 -10.82 5.91 10.78
N ASN A 262 -11.63 6.96 10.88
CA ASN A 262 -12.67 7.11 11.90
C ASN A 262 -13.77 6.05 11.79
N SER A 263 -14.12 5.60 10.56
CA SER A 263 -15.06 4.48 10.37
C SER A 263 -14.50 3.13 10.80
N ARG A 264 -13.17 3.04 11.01
CA ARG A 264 -12.47 1.88 11.57
C ARG A 264 -12.23 1.97 13.08
N GLU A 265 -12.50 3.12 13.71
CA GLU A 265 -12.53 3.20 15.17
C GLU A 265 -13.65 2.29 15.66
N ARG A 266 -13.26 1.15 16.23
CA ARG A 266 -14.18 0.22 16.88
C ARG A 266 -14.78 0.96 18.07
N HIS A 267 -16.09 1.15 18.08
CA HIS A 267 -16.77 1.59 19.29
C HIS A 267 -16.52 0.56 20.38
N SER A 268 -16.07 1.00 21.55
CA SER A 268 -15.92 0.12 22.70
C SER A 268 -17.27 -0.53 23.03
N ILE A 269 -17.27 -1.84 23.19
CA ILE A 269 -18.48 -2.63 23.47
C ILE A 269 -18.87 -2.46 24.92
N VAL A 270 -17.86 -2.36 25.80
CA VAL A 270 -18.04 -2.20 27.24
C VAL A 270 -16.95 -1.28 27.78
N ASP A 271 -17.28 -0.47 28.79
CA ASP A 271 -16.27 0.35 29.48
C ASP A 271 -15.40 -0.56 30.36
N VAL A 272 -14.17 -0.79 29.90
CA VAL A 272 -13.18 -1.62 30.59
C VAL A 272 -12.16 -0.79 31.41
N GLY A 273 -12.30 0.54 31.45
CA GLY A 273 -11.28 1.45 31.97
C GLY A 273 -10.84 1.23 33.43
N SER A 274 -11.65 0.54 34.25
CA SER A 274 -11.33 0.19 35.65
C SER A 274 -11.07 -1.29 35.88
N MET A 275 -11.06 -2.11 34.82
CA MET A 275 -10.89 -3.56 34.93
C MET A 275 -9.40 -3.94 34.85
N PRO A 276 -8.96 -4.97 35.62
CA PRO A 276 -7.60 -5.46 35.48
C PRO A 276 -7.40 -6.10 34.09
N ALA A 277 -6.15 -6.09 33.60
CA ALA A 277 -5.75 -6.79 32.39
C ALA A 277 -6.07 -8.29 32.51
N THR A 278 -6.59 -8.88 31.44
CA THR A 278 -6.86 -10.32 31.39
C THR A 278 -5.58 -11.11 31.12
N SER A 279 -5.25 -12.13 31.93
CA SER A 279 -4.15 -13.05 31.61
C SER A 279 -4.49 -13.88 30.36
N GLN A 280 -3.58 -13.86 29.38
CA GLN A 280 -3.77 -14.46 28.06
C GLN A 280 -3.06 -15.82 27.97
N ASP A 281 -3.56 -16.83 28.71
CA ASP A 281 -2.93 -18.13 28.89
C ASP A 281 -2.91 -19.01 27.62
N TYR A 282 -3.63 -18.63 26.58
CA TYR A 282 -3.62 -19.32 25.28
C TYR A 282 -2.27 -19.26 24.55
N TYR A 283 -1.33 -18.43 25.00
CA TYR A 283 0.03 -18.42 24.48
C TYR A 283 0.95 -19.45 25.13
N ASP A 284 0.67 -19.84 26.37
CA ASP A 284 1.48 -20.83 27.11
C ASP A 284 1.30 -22.24 26.55
N ASP A 285 0.06 -22.64 26.30
CA ASP A 285 -0.28 -23.87 25.57
C ASP A 285 -1.47 -23.65 24.64
N THR A 286 -1.20 -23.56 23.35
CA THR A 286 -2.23 -23.36 22.32
C THR A 286 -3.21 -24.53 22.18
N ARG A 287 -2.90 -25.71 22.75
CA ARG A 287 -3.72 -26.92 22.71
C ARG A 287 -4.56 -27.09 23.97
N ALA A 288 -4.29 -26.32 25.02
CA ALA A 288 -5.12 -26.33 26.22
C ALA A 288 -6.54 -25.83 25.91
N THR A 289 -7.54 -26.59 26.30
CA THR A 289 -8.94 -26.29 26.00
C THR A 289 -9.79 -26.09 27.24
N GLU A 290 -9.38 -26.58 28.42
CA GLU A 290 -10.11 -26.46 29.67
C GLU A 290 -9.33 -25.61 30.67
N PHE A 291 -10.01 -24.70 31.35
CA PHE A 291 -9.43 -23.86 32.40
C PHE A 291 -10.44 -23.44 33.42
N THR A 292 -9.95 -22.97 34.57
CA THR A 292 -10.74 -22.32 35.60
C THR A 292 -10.36 -20.85 35.71
N SER A 293 -11.34 -20.00 35.95
CA SER A 293 -11.19 -18.54 35.94
C SER A 293 -12.24 -17.93 36.89
N GLU A 294 -12.08 -16.65 37.18
CA GLU A 294 -13.04 -15.82 37.93
C GLU A 294 -13.79 -14.89 36.95
N VAL A 295 -15.12 -14.90 37.02
CA VAL A 295 -15.94 -13.89 36.35
C VAL A 295 -15.82 -12.58 37.12
N LEU A 296 -15.15 -11.59 36.51
CA LEU A 296 -14.95 -10.27 37.10
C LEU A 296 -16.12 -9.31 36.77
N HIS A 297 -16.70 -9.44 35.59
CA HIS A 297 -17.80 -8.61 35.11
C HIS A 297 -18.74 -9.40 34.20
N CYS A 298 -20.04 -9.09 34.30
CA CYS A 298 -21.06 -9.54 33.37
C CYS A 298 -22.08 -8.41 33.17
N SER A 299 -22.36 -8.06 31.92
CA SER A 299 -23.38 -7.07 31.58
C SER A 299 -24.13 -7.45 30.30
N PRO A 300 -25.37 -6.95 30.11
CA PRO A 300 -26.06 -7.10 28.84
C PRO A 300 -25.26 -6.47 27.70
N LEU A 301 -25.28 -7.12 26.53
CA LEU A 301 -24.70 -6.58 25.31
C LEU A 301 -25.55 -5.40 24.82
N PRO A 302 -24.96 -4.22 24.51
CA PRO A 302 -25.71 -3.10 23.96
C PRO A 302 -26.42 -3.48 22.65
N LYS A 303 -27.67 -3.02 22.47
CA LYS A 303 -28.44 -3.27 21.25
C LYS A 303 -27.74 -2.73 20.02
N GLY A 304 -27.75 -3.48 18.93
CA GLY A 304 -27.10 -3.10 17.66
C GLY A 304 -25.59 -3.30 17.63
N THR A 305 -24.98 -3.81 18.69
CA THR A 305 -23.53 -4.10 18.71
C THR A 305 -23.18 -5.17 17.67
N THR A 306 -24.03 -6.16 17.48
CA THR A 306 -23.85 -7.24 16.50
C THR A 306 -23.98 -6.77 15.06
N ASP A 307 -24.79 -5.74 14.77
CA ASP A 307 -25.00 -5.18 13.44
C ASP A 307 -23.75 -4.45 12.92
N SER A 308 -22.96 -3.88 13.82
CA SER A 308 -21.72 -3.16 13.51
C SER A 308 -20.49 -4.07 13.48
N MET A 309 -20.61 -5.33 13.93
CA MET A 309 -19.54 -6.31 13.93
C MET A 309 -19.63 -7.16 12.66
N ASN A 310 -18.47 -7.47 12.05
CA ASN A 310 -18.36 -8.56 11.08
C ASN A 310 -18.53 -9.91 11.81
N TYR A 311 -19.67 -10.09 12.45
CA TYR A 311 -20.02 -11.27 13.21
C TYR A 311 -20.50 -12.35 12.25
N SER A 312 -19.65 -13.32 12.00
CA SER A 312 -20.01 -14.54 11.28
C SER A 312 -20.38 -15.59 12.34
N SER A 313 -21.66 -15.66 12.71
CA SER A 313 -22.17 -16.74 13.54
C SER A 313 -22.21 -18.03 12.71
N GLU A 314 -21.22 -18.89 12.90
CA GLU A 314 -21.25 -20.26 12.38
C GLU A 314 -22.05 -21.19 13.31
N VAL A 315 -22.38 -20.72 14.52
CA VAL A 315 -23.22 -21.38 15.52
C VAL A 315 -24.55 -20.64 15.57
N GLY A 316 -25.66 -21.37 15.50
CA GLY A 316 -27.01 -20.77 15.56
C GLY A 316 -27.24 -20.12 16.93
N GLY A 317 -27.59 -18.83 16.93
CA GLY A 317 -27.83 -18.01 18.11
C GLY A 317 -27.17 -16.65 18.03
N GLU A 318 -27.49 -15.75 18.98
CA GLU A 318 -26.90 -14.42 19.09
C GLU A 318 -26.42 -14.17 20.51
N PRO A 319 -25.25 -13.50 20.68
CA PRO A 319 -24.80 -13.10 21.99
C PRO A 319 -25.71 -12.04 22.61
N THR A 320 -25.98 -12.15 23.88
CA THR A 320 -26.86 -11.24 24.66
C THR A 320 -26.12 -10.53 25.79
N HIS A 321 -24.97 -11.05 26.19
CA HIS A 321 -24.17 -10.56 27.33
C HIS A 321 -22.69 -10.51 26.99
N VAL A 322 -21.96 -9.69 27.74
CA VAL A 322 -20.50 -9.62 27.77
C VAL A 322 -20.02 -10.14 29.10
N ILE A 323 -19.04 -11.04 29.08
CA ILE A 323 -18.35 -11.52 30.27
C ILE A 323 -16.87 -11.16 30.20
N VAL A 324 -16.31 -10.67 31.31
CA VAL A 324 -14.88 -10.46 31.52
C VAL A 324 -14.36 -11.41 32.56
N LEU A 325 -13.24 -12.05 32.24
CA LEU A 325 -12.56 -13.01 33.11
C LEU A 325 -11.20 -12.45 33.59
N ASP A 326 -10.67 -12.93 34.71
CA ASP A 326 -9.32 -12.62 35.18
C ASP A 326 -8.24 -13.25 34.28
N ARG A 327 -8.51 -14.44 33.74
CA ARG A 327 -7.66 -15.19 32.82
C ARG A 327 -8.48 -15.95 31.79
N THR A 328 -7.91 -16.23 30.63
CA THR A 328 -8.61 -16.94 29.55
C THR A 328 -7.70 -17.75 28.64
N LEU A 329 -8.21 -18.92 28.19
CA LEU A 329 -7.67 -19.67 27.06
C LEU A 329 -8.34 -19.32 25.74
N PHE A 330 -9.41 -18.52 25.71
CA PHE A 330 -10.06 -18.08 24.48
C PHE A 330 -9.20 -17.04 23.78
N TYR A 331 -8.72 -17.35 22.57
CA TYR A 331 -8.00 -16.39 21.72
C TYR A 331 -8.97 -15.32 21.22
N PRO A 332 -8.71 -14.04 21.46
CA PRO A 332 -9.54 -12.96 20.94
C PRO A 332 -9.22 -12.66 19.46
N GLU A 333 -10.21 -12.18 18.71
CA GLU A 333 -10.00 -11.77 17.33
C GLU A 333 -8.83 -10.79 17.20
N GLY A 334 -7.80 -11.20 16.46
CA GLY A 334 -6.59 -10.40 16.27
C GLY A 334 -5.75 -10.87 15.09
N GLY A 335 -4.99 -9.95 14.45
CA GLY A 335 -4.12 -10.29 13.32
C GLY A 335 -4.85 -10.97 12.14
N GLY A 336 -6.16 -10.74 12.02
CA GLY A 336 -7.00 -11.36 10.99
C GLY A 336 -7.43 -12.81 11.33
N GLN A 337 -7.05 -13.37 12.49
CA GLN A 337 -7.61 -14.62 12.99
C GLN A 337 -8.89 -14.31 13.78
N LEU A 338 -9.97 -15.03 13.49
CA LEU A 338 -11.22 -14.92 14.24
C LEU A 338 -11.05 -15.39 15.69
N GLY A 339 -11.89 -14.86 16.58
CA GLY A 339 -11.95 -15.24 17.96
C GLY A 339 -12.42 -16.69 18.16
N ASP A 340 -11.98 -17.27 19.27
CA ASP A 340 -12.42 -18.59 19.68
C ASP A 340 -13.87 -18.59 20.16
N GLN A 341 -14.44 -19.78 20.10
CA GLN A 341 -15.76 -20.12 20.60
C GLN A 341 -15.66 -21.26 21.62
N GLY A 342 -16.73 -21.47 22.37
CA GLY A 342 -16.79 -22.57 23.36
C GLY A 342 -17.85 -22.31 24.40
N THR A 343 -17.59 -22.71 25.66
CA THR A 343 -18.57 -22.60 26.76
C THR A 343 -17.92 -22.11 28.03
N LEU A 344 -18.68 -21.35 28.81
CA LEU A 344 -18.40 -21.02 30.22
C LEU A 344 -19.47 -21.68 31.10
N SER A 345 -19.09 -22.30 32.20
CA SER A 345 -20.01 -22.98 33.10
C SER A 345 -19.76 -22.64 34.58
N GLN A 346 -20.84 -22.45 35.34
CA GLN A 346 -20.79 -22.05 36.75
C GLN A 346 -22.02 -22.57 37.46
N ASN A 347 -21.84 -23.35 38.54
CA ASN A 347 -22.92 -23.81 39.43
C ASN A 347 -24.14 -24.43 38.71
N GLY A 348 -23.91 -25.20 37.64
CA GLY A 348 -24.97 -25.81 36.82
C GLY A 348 -25.58 -24.92 35.76
N SER A 349 -25.21 -23.64 35.68
CA SER A 349 -25.51 -22.73 34.57
C SER A 349 -24.43 -22.82 33.50
N SER A 350 -24.79 -22.62 32.23
CA SER A 350 -23.86 -22.60 31.10
C SER A 350 -24.15 -21.42 30.17
N ALA A 351 -23.10 -20.83 29.61
CA ALA A 351 -23.18 -19.79 28.59
C ALA A 351 -22.30 -20.18 27.42
N ASN A 352 -22.83 -20.13 26.20
CA ASN A 352 -22.05 -20.34 24.99
C ASN A 352 -21.28 -19.06 24.64
N VAL A 353 -19.98 -19.19 24.35
CA VAL A 353 -19.12 -18.11 23.87
C VAL A 353 -19.16 -18.10 22.35
N PHE A 354 -19.73 -17.05 21.77
CA PHE A 354 -19.86 -16.88 20.31
C PHE A 354 -18.70 -16.17 19.67
N ASP A 355 -18.06 -15.27 20.41
CA ASP A 355 -16.90 -14.53 19.94
C ASP A 355 -16.08 -14.02 21.12
N THR A 356 -14.80 -13.81 20.89
CA THR A 356 -13.85 -13.30 21.88
C THR A 356 -13.08 -12.13 21.28
N ARG A 357 -12.99 -11.00 21.98
CA ARG A 357 -12.37 -9.76 21.50
C ARG A 357 -11.51 -9.10 22.57
N VAL A 358 -10.63 -8.19 22.13
CA VAL A 358 -9.79 -7.37 23.01
C VAL A 358 -10.31 -5.94 23.02
N GLU A 359 -10.48 -5.38 24.23
CA GLU A 359 -10.66 -3.95 24.48
C GLU A 359 -9.58 -3.45 25.44
N GLY A 360 -8.62 -2.69 24.94
CA GLY A 360 -7.43 -2.32 25.69
C GLY A 360 -6.59 -3.56 26.05
N GLU A 361 -6.44 -3.81 27.35
CA GLU A 361 -5.75 -4.99 27.89
C GLU A 361 -6.73 -6.07 28.43
N VAL A 362 -8.03 -5.88 28.22
CA VAL A 362 -9.09 -6.77 28.73
C VAL A 362 -9.65 -7.61 27.59
N VAL A 363 -9.78 -8.92 27.82
CA VAL A 363 -10.45 -9.83 26.88
C VAL A 363 -11.91 -9.96 27.27
N ILE A 364 -12.80 -9.65 26.31
CA ILE A 364 -14.25 -9.76 26.47
C ILE A 364 -14.78 -11.00 25.73
N HIS A 365 -15.73 -11.69 26.36
CA HIS A 365 -16.39 -12.89 25.81
C HIS A 365 -17.85 -12.56 25.55
N LEU A 366 -18.29 -12.70 24.31
CA LEU A 366 -19.68 -12.48 23.89
C LEU A 366 -20.46 -13.77 24.06
N VAL A 367 -21.45 -13.76 24.96
CA VAL A 367 -22.17 -14.97 25.40
C VAL A 367 -23.69 -14.84 25.30
N ASP A 368 -24.42 -15.97 25.24
CA ASP A 368 -25.88 -16.01 25.15
C ASP A 368 -26.58 -15.92 26.50
N ALA A 369 -25.88 -16.15 27.61
CA ALA A 369 -26.46 -16.16 28.96
C ALA A 369 -25.55 -15.48 30.00
N PRO A 370 -26.11 -14.80 31.01
CA PRO A 370 -25.32 -14.21 32.09
C PRO A 370 -24.76 -15.25 33.04
N LEU A 371 -23.58 -14.98 33.60
CA LEU A 371 -23.01 -15.70 34.74
C LEU A 371 -22.76 -14.72 35.89
N ALA A 372 -22.86 -15.25 37.12
CA ALA A 372 -22.58 -14.47 38.32
C ALA A 372 -21.06 -14.27 38.51
N ARG A 373 -20.66 -13.24 39.26
CA ARG A 373 -19.27 -13.09 39.68
C ARG A 373 -18.81 -14.30 40.51
N GLY A 374 -17.59 -14.76 40.27
CA GLY A 374 -16.97 -15.87 40.98
C GLY A 374 -16.42 -16.95 40.05
N PRO A 375 -16.04 -18.11 40.63
CA PRO A 375 -15.35 -19.17 39.89
C PRO A 375 -16.20 -19.73 38.74
N THR A 376 -15.58 -19.89 37.58
CA THR A 376 -16.17 -20.48 36.38
C THR A 376 -15.21 -21.46 35.73
N LYS A 377 -15.73 -22.44 35.01
CA LYS A 377 -14.96 -23.32 34.13
C LYS A 377 -15.19 -22.92 32.68
N GLY A 378 -14.09 -22.69 31.93
CA GLY A 378 -14.12 -22.44 30.48
C GLY A 378 -13.68 -23.67 29.70
N VAL A 379 -14.34 -23.90 28.55
CA VAL A 379 -13.98 -24.95 27.59
C VAL A 379 -13.98 -24.35 26.19
N VAL A 380 -12.80 -24.32 25.53
CA VAL A 380 -12.62 -23.84 24.17
C VAL A 380 -13.03 -24.92 23.17
N ASP A 381 -13.74 -24.55 22.10
CA ASP A 381 -14.02 -25.45 20.98
C ASP A 381 -12.71 -25.77 20.25
N TRP A 382 -12.16 -26.94 20.52
CA TRP A 382 -10.90 -27.41 19.93
C TRP A 382 -11.00 -27.61 18.43
N SER A 383 -12.13 -28.07 17.93
CA SER A 383 -12.29 -28.30 16.48
C SER A 383 -12.13 -26.99 15.70
N ARG A 384 -12.82 -25.94 16.17
CA ARG A 384 -12.70 -24.60 15.62
C ARG A 384 -11.29 -24.02 15.81
N ARG A 385 -10.74 -24.06 17.04
CA ARG A 385 -9.39 -23.56 17.33
C ARG A 385 -8.35 -24.20 16.41
N LYS A 386 -8.39 -25.53 16.28
CA LYS A 386 -7.47 -26.27 15.43
C LYS A 386 -7.60 -25.82 13.97
N GLN A 387 -8.81 -25.68 13.44
CA GLN A 387 -9.03 -25.26 12.06
C GLN A 387 -8.54 -23.80 11.82
N LEU A 388 -8.71 -22.90 12.80
CA LEU A 388 -8.14 -21.55 12.75
C LEU A 388 -6.60 -21.58 12.75
N MET A 389 -5.98 -22.46 13.54
CA MET A 389 -4.54 -22.68 13.55
C MET A 389 -4.03 -23.29 12.25
N ASP A 390 -4.76 -24.25 11.65
CA ASP A 390 -4.46 -24.84 10.34
C ASP A 390 -4.42 -23.73 9.28
N HIS A 391 -5.45 -22.91 9.20
CA HIS A 391 -5.55 -21.80 8.27
C HIS A 391 -4.52 -20.70 8.54
N HIS A 392 -4.23 -20.39 9.81
CA HIS A 392 -3.27 -19.33 10.14
C HIS A 392 -1.84 -19.74 9.75
N THR A 393 -1.45 -20.95 10.08
CA THR A 393 -0.14 -21.49 9.73
C THR A 393 -0.01 -21.67 8.21
N ALA A 394 -1.07 -22.12 7.51
CA ALA A 394 -1.11 -22.20 6.06
C ALA A 394 -0.93 -20.82 5.40
N VAL A 395 -1.51 -19.74 5.95
CA VAL A 395 -1.32 -18.38 5.43
C VAL A 395 0.14 -17.94 5.49
N HIS A 396 0.88 -18.25 6.58
CA HIS A 396 2.31 -17.99 6.67
C HIS A 396 3.09 -18.78 5.62
N ILE A 397 2.83 -20.08 5.50
CA ILE A 397 3.51 -20.96 4.51
C ILE A 397 3.24 -20.44 3.10
N VAL A 398 1.99 -20.20 2.72
CA VAL A 398 1.63 -19.69 1.38
C VAL A 398 2.20 -18.28 1.12
N GLY A 399 2.26 -17.42 2.13
CA GLY A 399 2.87 -16.10 2.01
C GLY A 399 4.36 -16.17 1.70
N GLY A 400 5.11 -17.02 2.43
CA GLY A 400 6.53 -17.28 2.19
C GLY A 400 6.76 -17.91 0.82
N THR A 401 5.95 -18.92 0.45
CA THR A 401 6.05 -19.59 -0.86
C THR A 401 5.74 -18.65 -2.02
N ALA A 402 4.71 -17.80 -1.87
CA ALA A 402 4.40 -16.80 -2.88
C ALA A 402 5.58 -15.85 -3.10
N ARG A 403 6.29 -15.47 -2.03
CA ARG A 403 7.51 -14.65 -2.13
C ARG A 403 8.66 -15.41 -2.80
N GLU A 404 8.84 -16.69 -2.51
CA GLU A 404 9.84 -17.55 -3.16
C GLU A 404 9.57 -17.69 -4.67
N VAL A 405 8.32 -17.91 -5.07
CA VAL A 405 7.92 -18.18 -6.48
C VAL A 405 7.80 -16.90 -7.30
N LEU A 406 7.24 -15.83 -6.74
CA LEU A 406 6.88 -14.61 -7.48
C LEU A 406 7.91 -13.49 -7.31
N GLY A 407 8.71 -13.54 -6.25
CA GLY A 407 9.73 -12.54 -5.96
C GLY A 407 9.50 -11.75 -4.67
N PRO A 408 10.51 -10.99 -4.26
CA PRO A 408 10.57 -10.31 -2.96
C PRO A 408 9.57 -9.16 -2.80
N HIS A 409 8.95 -8.69 -3.89
CA HIS A 409 7.89 -7.67 -3.86
C HIS A 409 6.57 -8.17 -3.24
N ILE A 410 6.48 -9.45 -2.90
CA ILE A 410 5.30 -10.02 -2.25
C ILE A 410 5.27 -9.63 -0.77
N TRP A 411 4.25 -8.84 -0.41
CA TRP A 411 3.94 -8.45 0.96
C TRP A 411 2.48 -8.73 1.28
N GLN A 412 2.18 -8.99 2.55
CA GLN A 412 0.80 -9.13 2.99
C GLN A 412 0.10 -7.76 3.00
N ALA A 413 -0.82 -7.55 2.07
CA ALA A 413 -1.70 -6.40 2.03
C ALA A 413 -2.89 -6.53 3.01
N GLY A 414 -3.27 -7.77 3.32
CA GLY A 414 -4.31 -8.10 4.28
C GLY A 414 -4.48 -9.60 4.44
N SER A 415 -5.14 -10.02 5.52
CA SER A 415 -5.45 -11.44 5.74
C SER A 415 -6.69 -11.61 6.62
N ASN A 416 -7.35 -12.76 6.49
CA ASN A 416 -8.40 -13.21 7.39
C ASN A 416 -8.34 -14.73 7.49
N LYS A 417 -8.43 -15.26 8.70
CA LYS A 417 -8.37 -16.70 9.00
C LYS A 417 -9.67 -17.09 9.70
N GLY A 418 -10.62 -17.57 8.89
CA GLY A 418 -11.90 -18.11 9.35
C GLY A 418 -11.87 -19.62 9.47
N ALA A 419 -12.96 -20.24 9.99
CA ALA A 419 -13.06 -21.68 10.11
C ALA A 419 -13.29 -22.39 8.77
N ARG A 420 -13.92 -21.73 7.78
CA ARG A 420 -14.21 -22.34 6.46
C ARG A 420 -13.08 -22.21 5.47
N TYR A 421 -12.40 -21.07 5.45
CA TYR A 421 -11.24 -20.77 4.59
C TYR A 421 -10.45 -19.61 5.17
N ALA A 422 -9.20 -19.50 4.77
CA ALA A 422 -8.38 -18.32 4.99
C ALA A 422 -8.30 -17.47 3.72
N ARG A 423 -8.06 -16.19 3.93
CA ARG A 423 -7.81 -15.20 2.89
C ARG A 423 -6.45 -14.56 3.11
N LEU A 424 -5.64 -14.54 2.08
CA LEU A 424 -4.38 -13.81 2.03
C LEU A 424 -4.40 -12.87 0.84
N ASP A 425 -4.26 -11.57 1.09
CA ASP A 425 -4.12 -10.55 0.07
C ASP A 425 -2.63 -10.21 -0.02
N ILE A 426 -2.03 -10.41 -1.20
CA ILE A 426 -0.61 -10.16 -1.45
C ILE A 426 -0.42 -9.02 -2.44
N THR A 427 0.66 -8.24 -2.28
CA THR A 427 1.07 -7.27 -3.29
C THR A 427 1.61 -8.00 -4.52
N HIS A 428 1.05 -7.72 -5.70
CA HIS A 428 1.58 -8.25 -6.97
C HIS A 428 1.13 -7.36 -8.14
N HIS A 429 2.03 -7.14 -9.08
CA HIS A 429 1.81 -6.20 -10.17
C HIS A 429 0.89 -6.71 -11.29
N SER A 430 0.60 -8.02 -11.35
CA SER A 430 -0.23 -8.65 -12.38
C SER A 430 -1.17 -9.70 -11.78
N ARG A 431 -2.08 -10.24 -12.58
CA ARG A 431 -2.85 -11.42 -12.17
C ARG A 431 -1.97 -12.65 -12.18
N LEU A 432 -2.18 -13.52 -11.18
CA LEU A 432 -1.49 -14.80 -11.13
C LEU A 432 -1.98 -15.73 -12.24
N THR A 433 -1.04 -16.40 -12.89
CA THR A 433 -1.34 -17.47 -13.85
C THR A 433 -1.67 -18.78 -13.11
N ARG A 434 -2.25 -19.75 -13.82
CA ARG A 434 -2.54 -21.05 -13.22
C ARG A 434 -1.25 -21.74 -12.80
N GLU A 435 -0.22 -21.67 -13.62
CA GLU A 435 1.09 -22.27 -13.35
C GLU A 435 1.75 -21.69 -12.10
N GLN A 436 1.64 -20.36 -11.90
CA GLN A 436 2.13 -19.71 -10.68
C GLN A 436 1.38 -20.18 -9.44
N LEU A 437 0.05 -20.31 -9.53
CA LEU A 437 -0.78 -20.80 -8.42
C LEU A 437 -0.45 -22.24 -8.06
N ASP A 438 -0.28 -23.10 -9.07
CA ASP A 438 0.09 -24.51 -8.88
C ASP A 438 1.49 -24.61 -8.25
N SER A 439 2.47 -23.82 -8.73
CA SER A 439 3.82 -23.78 -8.16
C SER A 439 3.82 -23.34 -6.69
N ILE A 440 2.99 -22.34 -6.33
CA ILE A 440 2.85 -21.88 -4.94
C ILE A 440 2.23 -22.99 -4.09
N GLU A 441 1.17 -23.65 -4.56
CA GLU A 441 0.45 -24.69 -3.84
C GLU A 441 1.34 -25.93 -3.63
N ASP A 442 2.01 -26.39 -4.68
CA ASP A 442 2.91 -27.55 -4.63
C ASP A 442 4.06 -27.30 -3.64
N ARG A 443 4.72 -26.14 -3.77
CA ARG A 443 5.83 -25.77 -2.90
C ARG A 443 5.38 -25.61 -1.43
N ALA A 444 4.19 -25.06 -1.20
CA ALA A 444 3.63 -24.94 0.14
C ALA A 444 3.34 -26.31 0.78
N ASN A 445 2.85 -27.28 0.00
CA ASN A 445 2.65 -28.66 0.47
C ASN A 445 3.98 -29.37 0.73
N GLU A 446 5.03 -29.15 -0.07
CA GLU A 446 6.39 -29.66 0.24
C GLU A 446 6.90 -29.15 1.61
N ILE A 447 6.66 -27.88 1.95
CA ILE A 447 7.03 -27.33 3.28
C ILE A 447 6.24 -28.04 4.39
N VAL A 448 4.94 -28.26 4.19
CA VAL A 448 4.11 -29.02 5.15
C VAL A 448 4.62 -30.44 5.31
N GLU A 449 4.94 -31.13 4.23
CA GLU A 449 5.45 -32.51 4.24
C GLU A 449 6.83 -32.63 4.89
N SER A 450 7.72 -31.64 4.70
CA SER A 450 9.03 -31.57 5.35
C SER A 450 8.94 -31.35 6.86
N ASN A 451 7.78 -30.93 7.35
CA ASN A 451 7.39 -30.77 8.74
C ASN A 451 8.39 -29.98 9.60
N PRO A 452 8.83 -28.77 9.23
CA PRO A 452 9.70 -27.96 10.06
C PRO A 452 9.02 -27.58 11.37
N GLY A 453 9.82 -27.47 12.45
CA GLY A 453 9.37 -26.94 13.72
C GLY A 453 8.95 -25.46 13.63
N ILE A 454 8.00 -25.08 14.46
CA ILE A 454 7.51 -23.70 14.57
C ILE A 454 7.91 -23.10 15.91
N GLU A 455 8.88 -22.19 15.88
CA GLU A 455 9.33 -21.45 17.07
C GLU A 455 8.41 -20.26 17.33
N LYS A 456 8.15 -20.01 18.61
CA LYS A 456 7.34 -18.90 19.12
C LYS A 456 8.19 -18.08 20.08
N LEU A 457 8.69 -16.94 19.62
CA LEU A 457 9.61 -16.08 20.39
C LEU A 457 8.88 -14.81 20.83
N VAL A 458 9.25 -14.26 21.98
CA VAL A 458 8.85 -12.92 22.41
C VAL A 458 10.14 -12.13 22.64
N LEU A 459 10.33 -11.07 21.85
CA LEU A 459 11.56 -10.28 21.84
C LEU A 459 11.23 -8.80 21.97
N ASP A 460 12.18 -8.02 22.49
CA ASP A 460 12.13 -6.57 22.34
C ASP A 460 12.23 -6.19 20.86
N ARG A 461 11.48 -5.13 20.48
CA ARG A 461 11.44 -4.67 19.08
C ARG A 461 12.81 -4.42 18.49
N ALA A 462 13.69 -3.75 19.23
CA ALA A 462 15.05 -3.48 18.77
C ALA A 462 15.88 -4.76 18.53
N GLU A 463 15.67 -5.78 19.36
CA GLU A 463 16.30 -7.09 19.20
C GLU A 463 15.73 -7.84 17.97
N ALA A 464 14.41 -7.80 17.80
CA ALA A 464 13.75 -8.40 16.64
C ALA A 464 14.21 -7.77 15.32
N ASP A 465 14.27 -6.42 15.27
CA ASP A 465 14.76 -5.66 14.10
C ASP A 465 16.23 -6.00 13.79
N ALA A 466 17.08 -6.07 14.81
CA ALA A 466 18.50 -6.39 14.63
C ALA A 466 18.73 -7.84 14.17
N ARG A 467 17.91 -8.79 14.64
CA ARG A 467 18.07 -10.22 14.35
C ARG A 467 17.44 -10.66 13.05
N PHE A 468 16.27 -10.10 12.68
CA PHE A 468 15.45 -10.58 11.58
C PHE A 468 15.16 -9.53 10.51
N GLY A 469 15.57 -8.27 10.71
CA GLY A 469 15.26 -7.17 9.80
C GLY A 469 13.78 -6.75 9.84
N PHE A 470 13.38 -5.93 8.87
CA PHE A 470 12.01 -5.36 8.82
C PHE A 470 11.00 -6.25 8.08
N ASP A 471 11.46 -7.28 7.37
CA ASP A 471 10.62 -8.20 6.59
C ASP A 471 9.64 -9.01 7.43
N ILE A 472 9.91 -9.09 8.73
CA ILE A 472 8.98 -9.71 9.70
C ILE A 472 7.65 -8.99 9.83
N TYR A 473 7.54 -7.72 9.42
CA TYR A 473 6.35 -6.89 9.60
C TYR A 473 5.37 -6.95 8.45
N GLN A 474 4.96 -8.15 8.04
CA GLN A 474 4.08 -8.38 6.90
C GLN A 474 2.70 -7.68 7.01
N GLY A 475 2.16 -7.54 8.20
CA GLY A 475 0.90 -6.81 8.48
C GLY A 475 1.10 -5.35 8.90
N GLY A 476 2.34 -4.84 8.86
CA GLY A 476 2.78 -3.57 9.40
C GLY A 476 3.34 -3.69 10.83
N PRO A 477 4.18 -2.74 11.27
CA PRO A 477 4.85 -2.82 12.56
C PRO A 477 3.85 -2.72 13.71
N PRO A 478 3.90 -3.63 14.70
CA PRO A 478 3.07 -3.56 15.90
C PRO A 478 3.44 -2.34 16.74
N LYS A 479 2.49 -1.84 17.53
CA LYS A 479 2.68 -0.66 18.39
C LYS A 479 3.40 -0.95 19.71
N HIS A 480 3.50 -2.23 20.09
CA HIS A 480 4.08 -2.67 21.36
C HIS A 480 5.60 -2.76 21.30
N SER A 481 6.26 -2.58 22.44
CA SER A 481 7.71 -2.75 22.58
C SER A 481 8.13 -4.21 22.54
N GLN A 482 7.31 -5.11 23.05
CA GLN A 482 7.50 -6.56 23.00
C GLN A 482 6.77 -7.11 21.76
N ILE A 483 7.47 -7.89 20.95
CA ILE A 483 6.97 -8.45 19.69
C ILE A 483 7.02 -9.96 19.75
N ARG A 484 5.88 -10.59 19.45
CA ARG A 484 5.82 -12.03 19.28
C ARG A 484 6.19 -12.38 17.84
N ILE A 485 7.17 -13.28 17.67
CA ILE A 485 7.69 -13.77 16.40
C ILE A 485 7.29 -15.23 16.23
N ILE A 486 6.79 -15.58 15.06
CA ILE A 486 6.57 -16.95 14.60
C ILE A 486 7.61 -17.26 13.55
N ARG A 487 8.42 -18.31 13.75
CA ARG A 487 9.44 -18.78 12.82
C ARG A 487 9.15 -20.21 12.42
N ILE A 488 8.98 -20.48 11.14
CA ILE A 488 8.73 -21.80 10.55
C ILE A 488 10.05 -22.32 9.96
N GLY A 489 10.80 -23.08 10.74
CA GLY A 489 12.16 -23.49 10.37
C GLY A 489 13.02 -22.30 9.95
N ASP A 490 13.74 -22.43 8.83
CA ASP A 490 14.47 -21.34 8.19
C ASP A 490 13.71 -20.71 7.02
N TYR A 491 12.43 -21.10 6.86
CA TYR A 491 11.63 -20.76 5.69
C TYR A 491 10.88 -19.43 5.82
N ASP A 492 10.19 -19.19 6.93
CA ASP A 492 9.40 -17.98 7.15
C ASP A 492 9.56 -17.47 8.59
N THR A 493 9.68 -16.15 8.74
CA THR A 493 9.75 -15.49 10.04
C THR A 493 8.89 -14.24 10.02
N GLN A 494 7.86 -14.17 10.87
CA GLN A 494 6.94 -13.03 10.90
C GLN A 494 6.55 -12.62 12.31
N ALA A 495 6.36 -11.31 12.51
CA ALA A 495 5.72 -10.77 13.72
C ALA A 495 4.22 -11.12 13.69
N CYS A 496 3.80 -12.02 14.57
CA CYS A 496 2.43 -12.53 14.58
C CYS A 496 1.92 -12.86 15.97
N GLY A 497 0.73 -12.32 16.31
CA GLY A 497 0.04 -12.59 17.58
C GLY A 497 -0.93 -13.75 17.53
N GLY A 498 -1.07 -14.48 16.41
CA GLY A 498 -2.04 -15.57 16.28
C GLY A 498 -1.64 -16.89 16.95
N THR A 499 -2.57 -17.83 16.98
CA THR A 499 -2.29 -19.20 17.45
C THR A 499 -1.76 -20.05 16.31
N HIS A 500 -0.69 -20.80 16.57
CA HIS A 500 0.00 -21.64 15.58
C HIS A 500 0.28 -23.03 16.16
N HIS A 501 0.44 -24.01 15.25
CA HIS A 501 0.98 -25.31 15.61
C HIS A 501 2.44 -25.22 16.09
N ASP A 502 2.97 -26.32 16.63
CA ASP A 502 4.39 -26.44 16.99
C ASP A 502 5.23 -26.98 15.82
N GLU A 503 4.58 -27.56 14.83
CA GLU A 503 5.17 -28.16 13.63
C GLU A 503 4.29 -27.90 12.42
N ALA A 504 4.88 -27.63 11.24
CA ALA A 504 4.16 -27.29 10.02
C ALA A 504 3.30 -28.45 9.49
N GLY A 505 3.74 -29.70 9.65
CA GLY A 505 3.01 -30.89 9.21
C GLY A 505 1.65 -31.10 9.90
N LYS A 506 1.42 -30.45 11.05
CA LYS A 506 0.11 -30.49 11.71
C LYS A 506 -1.00 -29.76 10.93
N VAL A 507 -0.64 -28.89 10.01
CA VAL A 507 -1.56 -28.18 9.10
C VAL A 507 -2.29 -29.18 8.20
N GLY A 508 -1.60 -30.25 7.78
CA GLY A 508 -2.09 -31.20 6.78
C GLY A 508 -2.10 -30.57 5.37
N GLU A 509 -2.78 -31.23 4.44
CA GLU A 509 -2.91 -30.74 3.07
C GLU A 509 -3.48 -29.32 3.02
N LEU A 510 -2.91 -28.48 2.17
CA LEU A 510 -3.44 -27.16 1.88
C LEU A 510 -3.73 -26.98 0.39
N ARG A 511 -4.72 -26.14 0.04
CA ARG A 511 -5.09 -25.83 -1.34
C ARG A 511 -5.43 -24.36 -1.51
N ILE A 512 -5.06 -23.81 -2.66
CA ILE A 512 -5.47 -22.49 -3.12
C ILE A 512 -6.73 -22.63 -3.99
N ILE A 513 -7.90 -22.42 -3.41
CA ILE A 513 -9.18 -22.69 -4.08
C ILE A 513 -9.64 -21.56 -5.00
N ARG A 514 -9.09 -20.37 -4.84
CA ARG A 514 -9.42 -19.21 -5.68
C ARG A 514 -8.32 -18.16 -5.63
N SER A 515 -8.07 -17.52 -6.79
CA SER A 515 -7.33 -16.27 -6.90
C SER A 515 -8.19 -15.21 -7.56
N SER A 516 -8.05 -13.95 -7.13
CA SER A 516 -8.75 -12.81 -7.72
C SER A 516 -8.06 -11.49 -7.39
N GLN A 517 -7.99 -10.61 -8.37
CA GLN A 517 -7.52 -9.25 -8.15
C GLN A 517 -8.57 -8.45 -7.38
N VAL A 518 -8.22 -7.97 -6.19
CA VAL A 518 -9.11 -7.17 -5.33
C VAL A 518 -9.06 -5.70 -5.71
N GLN A 519 -7.86 -5.25 -5.98
CA GLN A 519 -7.56 -3.94 -6.51
C GLN A 519 -6.28 -4.02 -7.32
N ASP A 520 -5.99 -2.99 -8.09
CA ASP A 520 -4.76 -2.95 -8.85
C ASP A 520 -3.54 -2.98 -7.90
N GLY A 521 -2.60 -3.89 -8.18
CA GLY A 521 -1.44 -4.17 -7.32
C GLY A 521 -1.69 -5.10 -6.13
N VAL A 522 -2.89 -5.67 -5.98
CA VAL A 522 -3.22 -6.61 -4.89
C VAL A 522 -4.01 -7.81 -5.40
N GLU A 523 -3.43 -8.99 -5.23
CA GLU A 523 -4.06 -10.27 -5.56
C GLU A 523 -4.51 -10.98 -4.28
N ARG A 524 -5.72 -11.55 -4.30
CA ARG A 524 -6.33 -12.28 -3.18
C ARG A 524 -6.28 -13.76 -3.42
N LEU A 525 -5.71 -14.50 -2.49
CA LEU A 525 -5.74 -15.94 -2.43
C LEU A 525 -6.75 -16.40 -1.37
N GLN A 526 -7.62 -17.36 -1.73
CA GLN A 526 -8.44 -18.11 -0.79
C GLN A 526 -7.83 -19.48 -0.60
N ILE A 527 -7.57 -19.83 0.66
CA ILE A 527 -6.78 -21.00 1.07
C ILE A 527 -7.65 -21.84 1.99
N VAL A 528 -7.64 -23.14 1.80
CA VAL A 528 -8.17 -24.14 2.73
C VAL A 528 -7.04 -25.06 3.18
N ALA A 529 -7.09 -25.54 4.44
CA ALA A 529 -6.07 -26.40 5.01
C ALA A 529 -6.70 -27.41 5.97
N GLY A 530 -6.04 -28.52 6.18
CA GLY A 530 -6.48 -29.54 7.11
C GLY A 530 -7.81 -30.19 6.70
N GLU A 531 -8.80 -30.19 7.60
CA GLU A 531 -10.09 -30.84 7.33
C GLU A 531 -10.85 -30.16 6.19
N THR A 532 -10.84 -28.81 6.12
CA THR A 532 -11.51 -28.08 5.03
C THR A 532 -10.90 -28.35 3.67
N ALA A 533 -9.59 -28.63 3.58
CA ALA A 533 -8.95 -29.02 2.32
C ALA A 533 -9.42 -30.42 1.88
N ARG A 534 -9.53 -31.36 2.82
CA ARG A 534 -10.05 -32.71 2.54
C ARG A 534 -11.52 -32.69 2.11
N GLU A 535 -12.34 -31.86 2.74
CA GLU A 535 -13.75 -31.67 2.36
C GLU A 535 -13.86 -31.08 0.95
N TYR A 536 -13.01 -30.11 0.63
CA TYR A 536 -12.97 -29.49 -0.69
C TYR A 536 -12.58 -30.51 -1.78
N ALA A 537 -11.60 -31.37 -1.51
CA ALA A 537 -11.16 -32.42 -2.44
C ALA A 537 -12.23 -33.50 -2.70
N ARG A 538 -13.19 -33.68 -1.80
CA ARG A 538 -14.30 -34.65 -1.94
C ARG A 538 -15.48 -34.10 -2.78
N ARG A 539 -15.53 -32.81 -3.04
CA ARG A 539 -16.55 -32.14 -3.87
C ARG A 539 -16.18 -32.12 -5.33
#